data_4b01646c5430c202ff9dbd4991815e22
#
_entry.id   4b01646c5430c202ff9dbd4991815e22
#
_cell.length_a   1.000
_cell.length_b   1.000
_cell.length_c   1.000
_cell.angle_alpha   90.00
_cell.angle_beta   90.00
_cell.angle_gamma   90.00
#
_symmetry.space_group_name_H-M   'P 1'
#
loop_
_entity.id
_entity.type
_entity.pdbx_description
1 polymer ?
#
loop_
_entity_poly.entity_id
_entity_poly.type
_entity_poly.pdbx_seq_one_letter_code
_entity_poly.pdbx_strand_id
1 'polypeptide(L)'
;MSNRHLPVGTRDEFGPRAIRKENLIQMMSHRFIASGYERVKTPLLEYRDVFQPLTVRGEQPYQMLDDAGEAVVMRPDLTLPLARLLSTTSIQPPVQWWYVGDVFRVRKSLSGTYNQMTQAGIELIGYASIKAEWACLSEATRICEDLGLTDLTLELSDVQFVSQVMQALPLDPATASALQAAFFKKNLSTYQQLIAPLRAEPLYPFLQQWPWLFGEAATIFTQLAQLLPPTLLHSRLKPLQQTVAFLQHQFSQVTITVDLTRQPPQSYYTGLFFHAYASDSRQYLFSGGRYDQLLASFQQDLL
;
A
#
# COMPACT_ATOMS: atom_id res chain seq x y z
N MET A 1 2.64 12.29 41.55
CA MET A 1 3.96 12.44 40.92
C MET A 1 3.74 12.91 39.47
N SER A 2 4.35 14.03 39.04
CA SER A 2 4.23 14.47 37.66
C SER A 2 4.97 13.48 36.76
N ASN A 3 4.32 12.98 35.74
CA ASN A 3 4.95 12.09 34.78
C ASN A 3 5.91 12.92 33.89
N ARG A 4 7.22 12.76 34.07
CA ARG A 4 8.26 13.45 33.28
C ARG A 4 8.76 12.62 32.09
N HIS A 5 8.15 11.47 31.83
CA HIS A 5 8.51 10.60 30.71
C HIS A 5 7.63 10.90 29.53
N LEU A 6 8.16 10.66 28.33
CA LEU A 6 7.39 10.72 27.09
C LEU A 6 6.32 9.61 27.05
N PRO A 7 5.19 9.85 26.38
CA PRO A 7 4.23 8.79 26.07
C PRO A 7 4.90 7.64 25.31
N VAL A 8 4.44 6.42 25.56
CA VAL A 8 4.96 5.22 24.90
C VAL A 8 4.87 5.36 23.37
N GLY A 9 5.96 5.03 22.68
CA GLY A 9 6.02 5.12 21.22
C GLY A 9 6.23 6.53 20.66
N THR A 10 6.56 7.51 21.51
CA THR A 10 6.99 8.84 21.07
C THR A 10 8.47 9.08 21.41
N ARG A 11 9.06 10.09 20.80
CA ARG A 11 10.45 10.47 21.05
C ARG A 11 10.68 11.95 20.78
N ASP A 12 11.66 12.53 21.46
CA ASP A 12 12.22 13.81 21.08
C ASP A 12 13.19 13.63 19.90
N GLU A 13 13.22 14.61 19.01
CA GLU A 13 14.19 14.71 17.92
C GLU A 13 15.01 15.98 18.08
N PHE A 14 16.33 15.85 18.21
CA PHE A 14 17.24 16.96 18.40
C PHE A 14 18.60 16.71 17.78
N GLY A 15 19.42 17.76 17.65
CA GLY A 15 20.78 17.71 17.13
C GLY A 15 20.86 17.15 15.71
N PRO A 16 21.89 16.35 15.39
CA PRO A 16 22.14 15.85 14.03
C PRO A 16 20.96 15.04 13.44
N ARG A 17 20.17 14.38 14.29
CA ARG A 17 19.01 13.61 13.85
C ARG A 17 17.89 14.52 13.32
N ALA A 18 17.57 15.59 14.05
CA ALA A 18 16.57 16.56 13.63
C ALA A 18 16.99 17.25 12.32
N ILE A 19 18.27 17.62 12.20
CA ILE A 19 18.84 18.24 11.00
C ILE A 19 18.75 17.28 9.80
N ARG A 20 19.14 16.02 9.95
CA ARG A 20 19.03 15.04 8.86
C ARG A 20 17.60 14.84 8.40
N LYS A 21 16.63 14.79 9.34
CA LYS A 21 15.21 14.66 8.99
C LYS A 21 14.73 15.88 8.19
N GLU A 22 15.08 17.07 8.64
CA GLU A 22 14.70 18.31 7.94
C GLU A 22 15.31 18.37 6.52
N ASN A 23 16.60 18.05 6.38
CA ASN A 23 17.25 17.99 5.07
C ASN A 23 16.57 16.98 4.12
N LEU A 24 16.16 15.81 4.65
CA LEU A 24 15.43 14.80 3.89
C LEU A 24 14.06 15.34 3.41
N ILE A 25 13.32 16.00 4.31
CA ILE A 25 12.03 16.63 3.98
C ILE A 25 12.23 17.69 2.90
N GLN A 26 13.24 18.53 3.01
CA GLN A 26 13.54 19.57 2.02
C GLN A 26 13.92 18.99 0.66
N MET A 27 14.77 17.96 0.63
CA MET A 27 15.15 17.27 -0.61
C MET A 27 13.92 16.69 -1.31
N MET A 28 13.08 15.94 -0.60
CA MET A 28 11.84 15.40 -1.16
C MET A 28 10.88 16.49 -1.64
N SER A 29 10.74 17.56 -0.86
CA SER A 29 9.88 18.71 -1.22
C SER A 29 10.34 19.37 -2.53
N HIS A 30 11.62 19.65 -2.68
CA HIS A 30 12.18 20.23 -3.91
C HIS A 30 11.95 19.30 -5.11
N ARG A 31 12.12 18.01 -4.92
CA ARG A 31 11.88 17.03 -5.98
C ARG A 31 10.42 17.01 -6.42
N PHE A 32 9.48 16.91 -5.49
CA PHE A 32 8.05 16.89 -5.82
C PHE A 32 7.60 18.19 -6.53
N ILE A 33 8.07 19.35 -6.06
CA ILE A 33 7.80 20.64 -6.71
C ILE A 33 8.37 20.65 -8.13
N ALA A 34 9.61 20.19 -8.32
CA ALA A 34 10.25 20.14 -9.64
C ALA A 34 9.55 19.18 -10.60
N SER A 35 8.92 18.13 -10.08
CA SER A 35 8.08 17.18 -10.83
C SER A 35 6.65 17.66 -11.07
N GLY A 36 6.29 18.89 -10.64
CA GLY A 36 5.00 19.52 -10.90
C GLY A 36 3.89 19.14 -9.91
N TYR A 37 4.22 18.53 -8.77
CA TYR A 37 3.24 18.25 -7.73
C TYR A 37 2.92 19.49 -6.90
N GLU A 38 1.65 19.72 -6.61
CA GLU A 38 1.20 20.78 -5.71
C GLU A 38 1.19 20.32 -4.26
N ARG A 39 1.63 21.20 -3.35
CA ARG A 39 1.63 20.89 -1.93
C ARG A 39 0.22 20.94 -1.36
N VAL A 40 -0.14 19.88 -0.63
CA VAL A 40 -1.36 19.85 0.18
C VAL A 40 -1.00 19.60 1.64
N LYS A 41 -1.76 20.20 2.56
CA LYS A 41 -1.64 20.02 4.01
C LYS A 41 -3.04 19.88 4.60
N THR A 42 -3.33 18.74 5.17
CA THR A 42 -4.57 18.47 5.90
C THR A 42 -4.39 18.69 7.40
N PRO A 43 -5.47 18.88 8.16
CA PRO A 43 -5.42 18.99 9.62
C PRO A 43 -4.80 17.74 10.28
N LEU A 44 -4.28 17.91 11.48
CA LEU A 44 -3.80 16.81 12.30
C LEU A 44 -4.94 15.97 12.87
N LEU A 45 -6.05 16.64 13.17
CA LEU A 45 -7.28 16.04 13.70
C LEU A 45 -8.30 15.91 12.57
N GLU A 46 -8.94 14.76 12.50
CA GLU A 46 -10.03 14.44 11.58
C GLU A 46 -11.13 13.70 12.35
N TYR A 47 -12.36 13.75 11.87
CA TYR A 47 -13.39 12.87 12.39
C TYR A 47 -13.05 11.41 12.17
N ARG A 48 -13.38 10.55 13.14
CA ARG A 48 -13.07 9.12 13.08
C ARG A 48 -13.59 8.45 11.80
N ASP A 49 -14.73 8.89 11.31
CA ASP A 49 -15.40 8.30 10.16
C ASP A 49 -14.64 8.46 8.84
N VAL A 50 -13.78 9.48 8.72
CA VAL A 50 -12.83 9.63 7.61
C VAL A 50 -11.95 8.37 7.47
N PHE A 51 -11.68 7.67 8.55
CA PHE A 51 -10.80 6.50 8.57
C PHE A 51 -11.53 5.15 8.63
N GLN A 52 -12.86 5.12 8.46
CA GLN A 52 -13.61 3.86 8.35
C GLN A 52 -13.05 2.90 7.27
N PRO A 53 -12.62 3.37 6.07
CA PRO A 53 -11.99 2.50 5.08
C PRO A 53 -10.70 1.82 5.56
N LEU A 54 -10.08 2.34 6.60
CA LEU A 54 -8.92 1.73 7.26
C LEU A 54 -9.31 0.64 8.25
N THR A 55 -10.43 -0.02 8.19
CA THR A 55 -10.79 -1.13 9.11
C THR A 55 -9.70 -2.19 9.15
N VAL A 56 -8.55 -1.79 9.64
CA VAL A 56 -7.32 -2.52 9.57
C VAL A 56 -7.05 -3.18 10.90
N ARG A 57 -7.02 -4.46 10.89
CA ARG A 57 -6.09 -5.36 11.60
C ARG A 57 -5.66 -4.90 13.01
N GLY A 58 -6.53 -4.22 13.78
CA GLY A 58 -6.28 -3.92 15.17
C GLY A 58 -5.38 -2.70 15.44
N GLU A 59 -5.10 -1.86 14.45
CA GLU A 59 -4.51 -0.54 14.69
C GLU A 59 -5.63 0.42 15.15
N GLN A 60 -5.55 0.88 16.38
CA GLN A 60 -6.47 1.91 16.89
C GLN A 60 -5.80 3.28 16.75
N PRO A 61 -6.51 4.31 16.25
CA PRO A 61 -6.01 5.68 16.27
C PRO A 61 -6.04 6.24 17.71
N TYR A 62 -5.23 7.26 17.98
CA TYR A 62 -5.43 8.10 19.16
C TYR A 62 -6.74 8.87 18.98
N GLN A 63 -7.67 8.65 19.89
CA GLN A 63 -9.02 9.19 19.82
C GLN A 63 -9.29 10.16 21.00
N MET A 64 -10.04 11.21 20.72
CA MET A 64 -10.57 12.17 21.69
C MET A 64 -11.97 12.59 21.28
N LEU A 65 -12.63 13.36 22.13
CA LEU A 65 -13.92 14.01 21.81
C LEU A 65 -13.65 15.49 21.54
N ASP A 66 -14.34 16.07 20.58
CA ASP A 66 -14.40 17.51 20.40
C ASP A 66 -15.41 18.18 21.36
N ASP A 67 -15.59 19.50 21.29
CA ASP A 67 -16.49 20.24 22.14
C ASP A 67 -17.98 19.88 21.93
N ALA A 68 -18.33 19.30 20.80
CA ALA A 68 -19.67 18.80 20.49
C ALA A 68 -19.90 17.37 20.97
N GLY A 69 -18.84 16.69 21.45
CA GLY A 69 -18.87 15.28 21.84
C GLY A 69 -18.66 14.30 20.72
N GLU A 70 -18.28 14.77 19.52
CA GLU A 70 -17.99 13.94 18.37
C GLU A 70 -16.60 13.31 18.45
N ALA A 71 -16.48 12.09 17.94
CA ALA A 71 -15.21 11.36 17.98
C ALA A 71 -14.24 11.86 16.90
N VAL A 72 -13.17 12.50 17.34
CA VAL A 72 -12.03 12.92 16.50
C VAL A 72 -10.79 12.07 16.81
N VAL A 73 -9.93 11.94 15.82
CA VAL A 73 -8.71 11.13 15.93
C VAL A 73 -7.49 11.91 15.44
N MET A 74 -6.34 11.63 16.02
CA MET A 74 -5.08 12.02 15.40
C MET A 74 -4.87 11.15 14.16
N ARG A 75 -4.74 11.76 12.98
CA ARG A 75 -4.70 11.07 11.70
C ARG A 75 -3.67 9.93 11.65
N PRO A 76 -4.09 8.69 11.36
CA PRO A 76 -3.17 7.55 11.19
C PRO A 76 -2.63 7.45 9.76
N ASP A 77 -3.17 8.23 8.83
CA ASP A 77 -2.92 8.18 7.40
C ASP A 77 -3.06 9.58 6.79
N LEU A 78 -2.44 9.83 5.64
CA LEU A 78 -2.52 11.10 4.92
C LEU A 78 -3.29 11.02 3.61
N THR A 79 -3.55 9.82 3.08
CA THR A 79 -4.30 9.59 1.83
C THR A 79 -5.80 9.84 2.02
N LEU A 80 -6.41 9.29 3.09
CA LEU A 80 -7.84 9.43 3.36
C LEU A 80 -8.28 10.89 3.59
N PRO A 81 -7.52 11.72 4.35
CA PRO A 81 -7.81 13.16 4.43
C PRO A 81 -7.81 13.89 3.09
N LEU A 82 -7.04 13.41 2.08
CA LEU A 82 -7.07 13.99 0.75
C LEU A 82 -8.34 13.61 -0.03
N ALA A 83 -8.79 12.37 0.12
CA ALA A 83 -10.07 11.94 -0.45
C ALA A 83 -11.24 12.73 0.16
N ARG A 84 -11.25 12.94 1.48
CA ARG A 84 -12.22 13.83 2.16
C ARG A 84 -12.13 15.27 1.64
N LEU A 85 -10.91 15.82 1.48
CA LEU A 85 -10.73 17.17 0.95
C LEU A 85 -11.35 17.33 -0.43
N LEU A 86 -11.14 16.37 -1.34
CA LEU A 86 -11.74 16.38 -2.68
C LEU A 86 -13.27 16.26 -2.63
N SER A 87 -13.81 15.45 -1.73
CA SER A 87 -15.27 15.27 -1.62
C SER A 87 -15.98 16.48 -1.02
N THR A 88 -15.27 17.30 -0.22
CA THR A 88 -15.85 18.44 0.50
C THR A 88 -15.50 19.81 -0.11
N THR A 89 -14.79 19.84 -1.23
CA THR A 89 -14.39 21.09 -1.93
C THR A 89 -14.80 21.06 -3.39
N SER A 90 -14.69 22.21 -4.07
CA SER A 90 -14.95 22.31 -5.50
C SER A 90 -13.76 21.90 -6.39
N ILE A 91 -12.67 21.42 -5.79
CA ILE A 91 -11.48 20.97 -6.53
C ILE A 91 -11.85 19.75 -7.37
N GLN A 92 -11.55 19.81 -8.67
CA GLN A 92 -11.85 18.72 -9.61
C GLN A 92 -10.58 17.98 -10.03
N PRO A 93 -10.58 16.64 -10.02
CA PRO A 93 -9.51 15.88 -10.66
C PRO A 93 -9.41 16.20 -12.18
N PRO A 94 -8.23 16.07 -12.80
CA PRO A 94 -7.04 15.42 -12.24
C PRO A 94 -6.21 16.35 -11.37
N VAL A 95 -5.65 15.83 -10.27
CA VAL A 95 -4.72 16.53 -9.38
C VAL A 95 -3.46 15.70 -9.12
N GLN A 96 -2.35 16.39 -8.93
CA GLN A 96 -1.06 15.82 -8.55
C GLN A 96 -0.61 16.48 -7.26
N TRP A 97 -0.77 15.80 -6.15
CA TRP A 97 -0.50 16.36 -4.85
C TRP A 97 0.68 15.67 -4.17
N TRP A 98 1.39 16.44 -3.35
CA TRP A 98 2.36 15.91 -2.41
C TRP A 98 2.11 16.44 -1.01
N TYR A 99 2.50 15.64 -0.04
CA TYR A 99 2.36 15.99 1.36
C TYR A 99 3.57 15.55 2.17
N VAL A 100 3.76 16.18 3.33
CA VAL A 100 4.59 15.72 4.42
C VAL A 100 3.91 16.09 5.73
N GLY A 101 3.87 15.16 6.68
CA GLY A 101 3.25 15.38 7.98
C GLY A 101 3.35 14.19 8.90
N ASP A 102 3.06 14.43 10.17
CA ASP A 102 3.05 13.37 11.16
C ASP A 102 1.75 12.57 11.10
N VAL A 103 1.89 11.26 11.28
CA VAL A 103 0.82 10.28 11.43
C VAL A 103 0.99 9.57 12.77
N PHE A 104 -0.15 9.12 13.33
CA PHE A 104 -0.21 8.56 14.69
C PHE A 104 -0.91 7.21 14.65
N ARG A 105 -0.17 6.13 14.97
CA ARG A 105 -0.68 4.76 14.96
C ARG A 105 -0.37 4.10 16.28
N VAL A 106 -1.39 3.72 17.03
CA VAL A 106 -1.19 2.97 18.27
C VAL A 106 -0.73 1.57 17.93
N ARG A 107 0.51 1.27 18.20
CA ARG A 107 1.11 -0.03 17.95
C ARG A 107 1.23 -0.85 19.23
N LYS A 108 1.30 -2.17 19.10
CA LYS A 108 1.54 -3.04 20.27
C LYS A 108 2.84 -2.64 20.96
N SER A 109 2.81 -2.59 22.27
CA SER A 109 4.01 -2.36 23.09
C SER A 109 5.12 -3.33 22.67
N LEU A 110 6.35 -2.82 22.68
CA LEU A 110 7.57 -3.58 22.33
C LEU A 110 7.68 -3.97 20.84
N SER A 111 6.90 -3.38 19.94
CA SER A 111 7.04 -3.63 18.49
C SER A 111 8.33 -3.04 17.90
N GLY A 112 9.08 -2.24 18.65
CA GLY A 112 10.27 -1.51 18.17
C GLY A 112 9.95 -0.36 17.20
N THR A 113 8.67 -0.03 17.02
CA THR A 113 8.20 1.06 16.15
C THR A 113 7.60 2.19 16.96
N TYR A 114 7.71 3.41 16.42
CA TYR A 114 7.12 4.59 17.06
C TYR A 114 5.64 4.73 16.68
N ASN A 115 4.84 5.26 17.60
CA ASN A 115 3.44 5.60 17.37
C ASN A 115 3.29 6.89 16.57
N GLN A 116 4.24 7.81 16.71
CA GLN A 116 4.33 9.03 15.91
C GLN A 116 5.44 8.87 14.86
N MET A 117 5.10 9.09 13.59
CA MET A 117 6.04 9.03 12.47
C MET A 117 5.75 10.15 11.48
N THR A 118 6.79 10.74 10.92
CA THR A 118 6.64 11.65 9.79
C THR A 118 6.58 10.82 8.50
N GLN A 119 5.56 11.06 7.72
CA GLN A 119 5.31 10.43 6.42
C GLN A 119 5.32 11.52 5.33
N ALA A 120 5.97 11.22 4.20
CA ALA A 120 5.87 12.01 2.97
C ALA A 120 5.30 11.13 1.86
N GLY A 121 4.59 11.72 0.91
CA GLY A 121 4.02 10.98 -0.21
C GLY A 121 3.51 11.87 -1.31
N ILE A 122 3.15 11.22 -2.41
CA ILE A 122 2.52 11.82 -3.59
C ILE A 122 1.23 11.07 -3.92
N GLU A 123 0.26 11.79 -4.45
CA GLU A 123 -1.03 11.26 -4.88
C GLU A 123 -1.35 11.77 -6.28
N LEU A 124 -1.66 10.85 -7.19
CA LEU A 124 -2.12 11.12 -8.54
C LEU A 124 -3.60 10.72 -8.63
N ILE A 125 -4.50 11.68 -8.59
CA ILE A 125 -5.94 11.43 -8.53
C ILE A 125 -6.59 11.88 -9.84
N GLY A 126 -7.41 11.00 -10.43
CA GLY A 126 -8.05 11.23 -11.73
C GLY A 126 -7.25 10.74 -12.94
N TYR A 127 -6.23 9.94 -12.73
CA TYR A 127 -5.40 9.36 -13.79
C TYR A 127 -5.66 7.87 -13.96
N ALA A 128 -6.39 7.49 -15.01
CA ALA A 128 -6.76 6.10 -15.26
C ALA A 128 -5.62 5.24 -15.86
N SER A 129 -4.60 5.87 -16.45
CA SER A 129 -3.52 5.19 -17.15
C SER A 129 -2.53 4.51 -16.19
N ILE A 130 -1.99 3.35 -16.58
CA ILE A 130 -0.86 2.66 -15.93
C ILE A 130 0.38 3.58 -15.78
N LYS A 131 0.49 4.62 -16.60
CA LYS A 131 1.58 5.60 -16.49
C LYS A 131 1.56 6.38 -15.18
N ALA A 132 0.40 6.50 -14.51
CA ALA A 132 0.33 7.09 -13.18
C ALA A 132 1.04 6.22 -12.13
N GLU A 133 0.85 4.90 -12.20
CA GLU A 133 1.58 3.94 -11.34
C GLU A 133 3.08 4.03 -11.59
N TRP A 134 3.51 4.10 -12.87
CA TRP A 134 4.91 4.27 -13.24
C TRP A 134 5.50 5.58 -12.74
N ALA A 135 4.75 6.68 -12.80
CA ALA A 135 5.19 7.97 -12.27
C ALA A 135 5.41 7.92 -10.75
N CYS A 136 4.46 7.36 -10.00
CA CYS A 136 4.60 7.18 -8.54
C CYS A 136 5.81 6.31 -8.17
N LEU A 137 5.95 5.15 -8.82
CA LEU A 137 7.07 4.24 -8.61
C LEU A 137 8.40 4.91 -8.97
N SER A 138 8.46 5.65 -10.08
CA SER A 138 9.67 6.34 -10.50
C SER A 138 10.08 7.43 -9.52
N GLU A 139 9.14 8.26 -9.05
CA GLU A 139 9.46 9.31 -8.08
C GLU A 139 9.99 8.73 -6.76
N ALA A 140 9.33 7.69 -6.24
CA ALA A 140 9.75 7.06 -5.00
C ALA A 140 11.13 6.37 -5.15
N THR A 141 11.39 5.70 -6.28
CA THR A 141 12.67 5.04 -6.57
C THR A 141 13.80 6.06 -6.70
N ARG A 142 13.57 7.16 -7.42
CA ARG A 142 14.58 8.22 -7.59
C ARG A 142 14.93 8.91 -6.28
N ILE A 143 13.99 9.04 -5.33
CA ILE A 143 14.31 9.53 -3.99
C ILE A 143 15.31 8.60 -3.31
N CYS A 144 15.15 7.29 -3.46
CA CYS A 144 16.12 6.33 -2.91
C CYS A 144 17.48 6.44 -3.59
N GLU A 145 17.53 6.63 -4.92
CA GLU A 145 18.78 6.87 -5.65
C GLU A 145 19.47 8.16 -5.18
N ASP A 146 18.73 9.27 -5.01
CA ASP A 146 19.26 10.54 -4.51
C ASP A 146 19.83 10.42 -3.09
N LEU A 147 19.32 9.46 -2.31
CA LEU A 147 19.82 9.12 -0.97
C LEU A 147 21.02 8.14 -0.99
N GLY A 148 21.43 7.69 -2.18
CA GLY A 148 22.53 6.74 -2.34
C GLY A 148 22.20 5.30 -1.95
N LEU A 149 20.92 4.92 -1.94
CA LEU A 149 20.49 3.54 -1.66
C LEU A 149 20.67 2.70 -2.93
N THR A 150 21.64 1.79 -2.92
CA THR A 150 22.05 1.01 -4.09
C THR A 150 21.49 -0.41 -4.14
N ASP A 151 20.93 -0.89 -3.04
CA ASP A 151 20.44 -2.27 -2.85
C ASP A 151 18.92 -2.32 -2.68
N LEU A 152 18.21 -1.50 -3.45
CA LEU A 152 16.77 -1.38 -3.40
C LEU A 152 16.10 -2.61 -4.04
N THR A 153 15.13 -3.18 -3.33
CA THR A 153 14.20 -4.19 -3.84
C THR A 153 12.80 -3.62 -3.89
N LEU A 154 12.18 -3.64 -5.06
CA LEU A 154 10.77 -3.32 -5.25
C LEU A 154 9.96 -4.62 -5.37
N GLU A 155 9.05 -4.84 -4.42
CA GLU A 155 8.10 -5.94 -4.44
C GLU A 155 6.76 -5.44 -4.96
N LEU A 156 6.29 -6.04 -6.05
CA LEU A 156 5.04 -5.69 -6.73
C LEU A 156 3.99 -6.79 -6.52
N SER A 157 2.75 -6.36 -6.30
CA SER A 157 1.58 -7.25 -6.15
C SER A 157 0.37 -6.66 -6.85
N ASP A 158 -0.67 -7.46 -7.06
CA ASP A 158 -1.95 -7.00 -7.62
C ASP A 158 -3.13 -7.56 -6.82
N VAL A 159 -3.97 -6.66 -6.29
CA VAL A 159 -5.14 -7.01 -5.46
C VAL A 159 -6.15 -7.83 -6.25
N GLN A 160 -6.38 -7.47 -7.51
CA GLN A 160 -7.42 -8.10 -8.32
C GLN A 160 -7.01 -9.49 -8.80
N PHE A 161 -5.72 -9.81 -8.82
CA PHE A 161 -5.25 -11.15 -9.17
C PHE A 161 -5.89 -12.21 -8.28
N VAL A 162 -5.83 -12.01 -6.95
CA VAL A 162 -6.43 -12.95 -6.00
C VAL A 162 -7.94 -13.04 -6.18
N SER A 163 -8.62 -11.90 -6.34
CA SER A 163 -10.07 -11.87 -6.53
C SER A 163 -10.49 -12.60 -7.82
N GLN A 164 -9.75 -12.43 -8.91
CA GLN A 164 -10.05 -13.11 -10.18
C GLN A 164 -9.79 -14.62 -10.10
N VAL A 165 -8.75 -15.05 -9.40
CA VAL A 165 -8.55 -16.48 -9.14
C VAL A 165 -9.74 -17.06 -8.39
N MET A 166 -10.18 -16.39 -7.29
CA MET A 166 -11.33 -16.86 -6.51
C MET A 166 -12.62 -16.92 -7.34
N GLN A 167 -12.86 -15.93 -8.20
CA GLN A 167 -14.03 -15.89 -9.08
C GLN A 167 -14.00 -16.95 -10.18
N ALA A 168 -12.83 -17.39 -10.61
CA ALA A 168 -12.67 -18.43 -11.62
C ALA A 168 -12.90 -19.86 -11.08
N LEU A 169 -12.99 -20.02 -9.76
CA LEU A 169 -13.20 -21.32 -9.10
C LEU A 169 -14.70 -21.61 -8.92
N PRO A 170 -15.15 -22.85 -9.11
CA PRO A 170 -16.53 -23.27 -8.89
C PRO A 170 -16.82 -23.44 -7.38
N LEU A 171 -16.67 -22.36 -6.62
CA LEU A 171 -16.88 -22.31 -5.19
C LEU A 171 -18.07 -21.45 -4.82
N ASP A 172 -18.80 -21.86 -3.79
CA ASP A 172 -19.78 -20.97 -3.17
C ASP A 172 -19.08 -19.80 -2.44
N PRO A 173 -19.77 -18.68 -2.20
CA PRO A 173 -19.16 -17.49 -1.60
C PRO A 173 -18.51 -17.71 -0.22
N ALA A 174 -19.07 -18.60 0.61
CA ALA A 174 -18.53 -18.88 1.94
C ALA A 174 -17.22 -19.67 1.86
N THR A 175 -17.16 -20.69 1.00
CA THR A 175 -15.95 -21.49 0.75
C THR A 175 -14.86 -20.63 0.09
N ALA A 176 -15.21 -19.79 -0.88
CA ALA A 176 -14.26 -18.85 -1.52
C ALA A 176 -13.65 -17.88 -0.49
N SER A 177 -14.47 -17.33 0.40
CA SER A 177 -14.01 -16.46 1.49
C SER A 177 -13.11 -17.18 2.48
N ALA A 178 -13.45 -18.43 2.85
CA ALA A 178 -12.63 -19.25 3.73
C ALA A 178 -11.27 -19.60 3.09
N LEU A 179 -11.27 -19.93 1.79
CA LEU A 179 -10.06 -20.20 1.02
C LEU A 179 -9.14 -18.97 0.97
N GLN A 180 -9.70 -17.81 0.64
CA GLN A 180 -8.96 -16.55 0.61
C GLN A 180 -8.38 -16.19 1.99
N ALA A 181 -9.17 -16.38 3.05
CA ALA A 181 -8.71 -16.13 4.42
C ALA A 181 -7.57 -17.08 4.83
N ALA A 182 -7.66 -18.36 4.51
CA ALA A 182 -6.61 -19.35 4.76
C ALA A 182 -5.33 -19.00 3.98
N PHE A 183 -5.49 -18.60 2.72
CA PHE A 183 -4.40 -18.18 1.85
C PHE A 183 -3.62 -16.98 2.41
N PHE A 184 -4.32 -15.90 2.74
CA PHE A 184 -3.68 -14.70 3.28
C PHE A 184 -3.08 -14.89 4.67
N LYS A 185 -3.69 -15.72 5.51
CA LYS A 185 -3.14 -16.09 6.83
C LYS A 185 -1.99 -17.09 6.75
N LYS A 186 -1.62 -17.57 5.54
CA LYS A 186 -0.62 -18.60 5.32
C LYS A 186 -0.93 -19.89 6.09
N ASN A 187 -2.21 -20.17 6.31
CA ASN A 187 -2.67 -21.42 6.91
C ASN A 187 -2.73 -22.52 5.83
N LEU A 188 -1.57 -23.07 5.51
CA LEU A 188 -1.40 -24.02 4.41
C LEU A 188 -2.21 -25.30 4.59
N SER A 189 -2.39 -25.77 5.84
CA SER A 189 -3.20 -26.97 6.11
C SER A 189 -4.66 -26.77 5.71
N THR A 190 -5.29 -25.68 6.20
CA THR A 190 -6.66 -25.33 5.83
C THR A 190 -6.77 -25.02 4.33
N TYR A 191 -5.80 -24.32 3.77
CA TYR A 191 -5.76 -24.04 2.33
C TYR A 191 -5.79 -25.32 1.49
N GLN A 192 -4.92 -26.30 1.80
CA GLN A 192 -4.86 -27.59 1.10
C GLN A 192 -6.15 -28.38 1.22
N GLN A 193 -6.81 -28.38 2.39
CA GLN A 193 -8.11 -29.01 2.58
C GLN A 193 -9.19 -28.39 1.70
N LEU A 194 -9.20 -27.07 1.58
CA LEU A 194 -10.20 -26.35 0.79
C LEU A 194 -10.01 -26.50 -0.72
N ILE A 195 -8.77 -26.65 -1.21
CA ILE A 195 -8.53 -26.90 -2.64
C ILE A 195 -8.65 -28.39 -3.04
N ALA A 196 -8.64 -29.32 -2.08
CA ALA A 196 -8.67 -30.75 -2.38
C ALA A 196 -9.88 -31.19 -3.24
N PRO A 197 -11.11 -30.64 -3.06
CA PRO A 197 -12.24 -30.95 -3.92
C PRO A 197 -12.07 -30.48 -5.37
N LEU A 198 -11.17 -29.53 -5.63
CA LEU A 198 -10.94 -28.92 -6.95
C LEU A 198 -9.94 -29.69 -7.83
N ARG A 199 -9.61 -30.94 -7.50
CA ARG A 199 -8.59 -31.74 -8.21
C ARG A 199 -8.88 -31.93 -9.70
N ALA A 200 -10.14 -31.89 -10.11
CA ALA A 200 -10.55 -32.01 -11.50
C ALA A 200 -10.52 -30.66 -12.25
N GLU A 201 -10.35 -29.53 -11.55
CA GLU A 201 -10.37 -28.20 -12.17
C GLU A 201 -9.05 -27.89 -12.88
N PRO A 202 -9.11 -27.21 -14.02
CA PRO A 202 -7.92 -26.83 -14.80
C PRO A 202 -6.91 -25.98 -14.01
N LEU A 203 -7.38 -25.22 -13.00
CA LEU A 203 -6.55 -24.39 -12.14
C LEU A 203 -5.89 -25.14 -11.00
N TYR A 204 -6.19 -26.42 -10.78
CA TYR A 204 -5.67 -27.14 -9.62
C TYR A 204 -4.13 -27.18 -9.53
N PRO A 205 -3.37 -27.42 -10.61
CA PRO A 205 -1.91 -27.36 -10.57
C PRO A 205 -1.37 -25.98 -10.14
N PHE A 206 -2.02 -24.91 -10.60
CA PHE A 206 -1.70 -23.56 -10.16
C PHE A 206 -2.01 -23.37 -8.67
N LEU A 207 -3.20 -23.78 -8.20
CA LEU A 207 -3.60 -23.63 -6.80
C LEU A 207 -2.61 -24.34 -5.84
N GLN A 208 -2.06 -25.49 -6.23
CA GLN A 208 -1.06 -26.19 -5.43
C GLN A 208 0.23 -25.39 -5.26
N GLN A 209 0.63 -24.60 -6.26
CA GLN A 209 1.86 -23.83 -6.25
C GLN A 209 1.65 -22.37 -5.83
N TRP A 210 0.42 -21.87 -5.92
CA TRP A 210 0.12 -20.47 -5.67
C TRP A 210 0.67 -19.91 -4.34
N PRO A 211 0.61 -20.58 -3.19
CA PRO A 211 1.17 -20.07 -1.93
C PRO A 211 2.68 -19.78 -1.98
N TRP A 212 3.38 -20.24 -3.01
CA TRP A 212 4.82 -20.11 -3.21
C TRP A 212 5.20 -19.21 -4.39
N LEU A 213 4.23 -18.60 -5.06
CA LEU A 213 4.47 -17.72 -6.21
C LEU A 213 4.86 -16.31 -5.76
N PHE A 214 6.05 -16.20 -5.23
CA PHE A 214 6.71 -14.95 -4.87
C PHE A 214 8.23 -15.06 -5.09
N GLY A 215 8.85 -13.97 -5.52
CA GLY A 215 10.29 -13.91 -5.77
C GLY A 215 10.64 -13.07 -6.99
N GLU A 216 11.75 -13.40 -7.62
CA GLU A 216 12.24 -12.68 -8.79
C GLU A 216 11.22 -12.70 -9.94
N ALA A 217 10.96 -11.53 -10.52
CA ALA A 217 9.82 -11.33 -11.41
C ALA A 217 9.84 -12.23 -12.67
N ALA A 218 11.00 -12.42 -13.31
CA ALA A 218 11.10 -13.24 -14.52
C ALA A 218 10.80 -14.72 -14.21
N THR A 219 11.28 -15.21 -13.08
CA THR A 219 11.01 -16.56 -12.59
C THR A 219 9.53 -16.77 -12.35
N ILE A 220 8.88 -15.83 -11.64
CA ILE A 220 7.43 -15.93 -11.35
C ILE A 220 6.60 -15.90 -12.63
N PHE A 221 6.89 -15.01 -13.58
CA PHE A 221 6.15 -14.97 -14.84
C PHE A 221 6.35 -16.23 -15.70
N THR A 222 7.54 -16.83 -15.66
CA THR A 222 7.79 -18.11 -16.33
C THR A 222 6.95 -19.23 -15.73
N GLN A 223 6.89 -19.32 -14.40
CA GLN A 223 6.06 -20.31 -13.71
C GLN A 223 4.57 -20.11 -13.99
N LEU A 224 4.10 -18.86 -13.97
CA LEU A 224 2.70 -18.53 -14.29
C LEU A 224 2.32 -18.92 -15.72
N ALA A 225 3.22 -18.69 -16.69
CA ALA A 225 2.99 -19.08 -18.07
C ALA A 225 2.85 -20.61 -18.27
N GLN A 226 3.47 -21.41 -17.40
CA GLN A 226 3.35 -22.86 -17.40
C GLN A 226 2.10 -23.37 -16.66
N LEU A 227 1.66 -22.66 -15.64
CA LEU A 227 0.61 -23.08 -14.71
C LEU A 227 -0.79 -22.60 -15.09
N LEU A 228 -0.87 -21.47 -15.80
CA LEU A 228 -2.13 -20.82 -16.13
C LEU A 228 -2.49 -21.01 -17.60
N PRO A 229 -3.78 -21.29 -17.92
CA PRO A 229 -4.25 -21.25 -19.29
C PRO A 229 -3.98 -19.85 -19.91
N PRO A 230 -3.60 -19.77 -21.21
CA PRO A 230 -3.23 -18.51 -21.85
C PRO A 230 -4.30 -17.40 -21.79
N THR A 231 -5.56 -17.77 -21.69
CA THR A 231 -6.70 -16.84 -21.64
C THR A 231 -7.06 -16.39 -20.23
N LEU A 232 -6.62 -17.14 -19.22
CA LEU A 232 -6.98 -16.87 -17.83
C LEU A 232 -6.00 -15.87 -17.21
N LEU A 233 -6.54 -14.85 -16.54
CA LEU A 233 -5.78 -13.84 -15.81
C LEU A 233 -4.83 -12.98 -16.65
N HIS A 234 -4.83 -13.15 -17.99
CA HIS A 234 -3.96 -12.38 -18.89
C HIS A 234 -4.19 -10.86 -18.75
N SER A 235 -5.45 -10.44 -18.57
CA SER A 235 -5.82 -9.04 -18.36
C SER A 235 -5.17 -8.42 -17.10
N ARG A 236 -4.81 -9.23 -16.11
CA ARG A 236 -4.14 -8.80 -14.88
C ARG A 236 -2.64 -8.91 -14.95
N LEU A 237 -2.13 -9.98 -15.51
CA LEU A 237 -0.69 -10.20 -15.62
C LEU A 237 -0.02 -9.23 -16.58
N LYS A 238 -0.67 -8.87 -17.67
CA LYS A 238 -0.09 -7.95 -18.68
C LYS A 238 0.29 -6.58 -18.11
N PRO A 239 -0.56 -5.85 -17.35
CA PRO A 239 -0.17 -4.59 -16.73
C PRO A 239 1.00 -4.76 -15.74
N LEU A 240 0.99 -5.82 -14.95
CA LEU A 240 2.08 -6.11 -14.01
C LEU A 240 3.40 -6.39 -14.75
N GLN A 241 3.38 -7.19 -15.82
CA GLN A 241 4.53 -7.43 -16.67
C GLN A 241 5.06 -6.15 -17.33
N GLN A 242 4.17 -5.28 -17.81
CA GLN A 242 4.54 -3.98 -18.37
C GLN A 242 5.21 -3.09 -17.33
N THR A 243 4.70 -3.08 -16.10
CA THR A 243 5.29 -2.30 -14.99
C THR A 243 6.67 -2.84 -14.62
N VAL A 244 6.83 -4.16 -14.52
CA VAL A 244 8.14 -4.79 -14.28
C VAL A 244 9.13 -4.42 -15.39
N ALA A 245 8.75 -4.58 -16.66
CA ALA A 245 9.61 -4.25 -17.80
C ALA A 245 10.01 -2.77 -17.82
N PHE A 246 9.06 -1.87 -17.54
CA PHE A 246 9.33 -0.44 -17.42
C PHE A 246 10.35 -0.16 -16.32
N LEU A 247 10.17 -0.71 -15.12
CA LEU A 247 11.06 -0.48 -13.99
C LEU A 247 12.46 -1.06 -14.23
N GLN A 248 12.57 -2.24 -14.79
CA GLN A 248 13.86 -2.86 -15.14
C GLN A 248 14.63 -2.05 -16.17
N HIS A 249 13.92 -1.48 -17.16
CA HIS A 249 14.52 -0.60 -18.16
C HIS A 249 14.98 0.74 -17.55
N GLN A 250 14.15 1.33 -16.66
CA GLN A 250 14.40 2.66 -16.09
C GLN A 250 15.42 2.63 -14.95
N PHE A 251 15.45 1.53 -14.18
CA PHE A 251 16.21 1.38 -12.93
C PHE A 251 16.96 0.04 -12.91
N SER A 252 18.02 -0.06 -13.70
CA SER A 252 18.75 -1.32 -13.90
C SER A 252 19.44 -1.88 -12.65
N GLN A 253 19.63 -1.06 -11.62
CA GLN A 253 20.24 -1.45 -10.34
C GLN A 253 19.23 -1.91 -9.29
N VAL A 254 17.92 -1.75 -9.57
CA VAL A 254 16.86 -2.11 -8.63
C VAL A 254 16.41 -3.55 -8.87
N THR A 255 16.38 -4.34 -7.81
CA THR A 255 15.81 -5.68 -7.85
C THR A 255 14.29 -5.62 -7.86
N ILE A 256 13.66 -6.24 -8.87
CA ILE A 256 12.19 -6.30 -8.96
C ILE A 256 11.72 -7.71 -8.61
N THR A 257 10.89 -7.81 -7.59
CA THR A 257 10.21 -9.04 -7.17
C THR A 257 8.70 -8.92 -7.37
N VAL A 258 8.04 -10.06 -7.51
CA VAL A 258 6.58 -10.17 -7.59
C VAL A 258 6.10 -11.10 -6.49
N ASP A 259 5.10 -10.67 -5.73
CA ASP A 259 4.43 -11.50 -4.72
C ASP A 259 2.91 -11.51 -4.97
N LEU A 260 2.42 -12.57 -5.62
CA LEU A 260 1.00 -12.77 -5.89
C LEU A 260 0.25 -13.44 -4.71
N THR A 261 0.90 -13.54 -3.58
CA THR A 261 0.38 -14.18 -2.37
C THR A 261 0.14 -13.21 -1.23
N ARG A 262 0.49 -11.94 -1.44
CA ARG A 262 0.46 -10.93 -0.40
C ARG A 262 -0.94 -10.36 -0.20
N GLN A 263 -1.35 -10.25 1.05
CA GLN A 263 -2.55 -9.51 1.38
C GLN A 263 -2.29 -8.01 1.23
N PRO A 264 -3.17 -7.25 0.54
CA PRO A 264 -3.00 -5.80 0.43
C PRO A 264 -2.99 -5.15 1.82
N PRO A 265 -2.11 -4.17 2.06
CA PRO A 265 -2.01 -3.51 3.36
C PRO A 265 -3.23 -2.65 3.67
N GLN A 266 -3.92 -2.16 2.64
CA GLN A 266 -5.12 -1.32 2.77
C GLN A 266 -6.30 -1.98 2.06
N SER A 267 -7.49 -1.91 2.68
CA SER A 267 -8.72 -2.49 2.12
C SER A 267 -9.24 -1.75 0.89
N TYR A 268 -8.84 -0.50 0.71
CA TYR A 268 -9.25 0.34 -0.42
C TYR A 268 -8.41 0.17 -1.68
N TYR A 269 -7.32 -0.60 -1.67
CA TYR A 269 -6.55 -0.87 -2.89
C TYR A 269 -7.35 -1.70 -3.89
N THR A 270 -7.28 -1.29 -5.17
CA THR A 270 -8.06 -1.87 -6.27
C THR A 270 -7.22 -2.42 -7.42
N GLY A 271 -5.90 -2.33 -7.36
CA GLY A 271 -5.00 -2.77 -8.42
C GLY A 271 -3.60 -3.09 -7.90
N LEU A 272 -2.60 -2.61 -8.64
CA LEU A 272 -1.20 -2.70 -8.22
C LEU A 272 -0.99 -2.13 -6.82
N PHE A 273 -0.22 -2.83 -6.00
CA PHE A 273 0.38 -2.28 -4.79
C PHE A 273 1.83 -2.75 -4.67
N PHE A 274 2.62 -1.99 -3.93
CA PHE A 274 4.05 -2.21 -3.87
C PHE A 274 4.65 -1.85 -2.53
N HIS A 275 5.81 -2.47 -2.25
CA HIS A 275 6.68 -2.14 -1.13
C HIS A 275 8.11 -2.06 -1.62
N ALA A 276 8.90 -1.20 -1.02
CA ALA A 276 10.34 -1.09 -1.28
C ALA A 276 11.13 -1.40 -0.02
N TYR A 277 12.20 -2.15 -0.18
CA TYR A 277 13.09 -2.57 0.89
C TYR A 277 14.54 -2.26 0.54
N ALA A 278 15.36 -1.96 1.55
CA ALA A 278 16.81 -2.03 1.46
C ALA A 278 17.30 -3.20 2.32
N SER A 279 18.43 -3.81 1.97
CA SER A 279 18.91 -5.04 2.60
C SER A 279 19.20 -4.89 4.10
N ASP A 280 19.60 -3.71 4.54
CA ASP A 280 19.89 -3.38 5.93
C ASP A 280 18.67 -2.86 6.71
N SER A 281 17.51 -2.68 6.04
CA SER A 281 16.29 -2.20 6.65
C SER A 281 15.37 -3.33 7.07
N ARG A 282 14.90 -3.29 8.32
CA ARG A 282 13.88 -4.22 8.83
C ARG A 282 12.46 -3.85 8.44
N GLN A 283 12.27 -2.68 7.86
CA GLN A 283 10.98 -2.16 7.46
C GLN A 283 11.05 -1.71 6.00
N TYR A 284 9.88 -1.67 5.33
CA TYR A 284 9.85 -1.08 4.00
C TYR A 284 10.15 0.43 4.08
N LEU A 285 10.84 0.93 3.06
CA LEU A 285 11.21 2.33 2.92
C LEU A 285 10.02 3.17 2.47
N PHE A 286 9.29 2.65 1.50
CA PHE A 286 8.04 3.23 1.01
C PHE A 286 7.07 2.13 0.55
N SER A 287 5.81 2.49 0.45
CA SER A 287 4.76 1.64 -0.09
C SER A 287 3.69 2.49 -0.75
N GLY A 288 2.92 1.90 -1.62
CA GLY A 288 1.81 2.55 -2.29
C GLY A 288 0.97 1.56 -3.08
N GLY A 289 -0.03 2.08 -3.79
CA GLY A 289 -0.88 1.25 -4.63
C GLY A 289 -2.00 2.04 -5.30
N ARG A 290 -2.74 1.38 -6.17
CA ARG A 290 -3.87 1.93 -6.90
C ARG A 290 -5.17 1.77 -6.10
N TYR A 291 -6.00 2.82 -6.06
CA TYR A 291 -7.25 2.87 -5.28
C TYR A 291 -8.36 3.67 -5.99
N ASP A 292 -8.83 3.20 -7.12
CA ASP A 292 -9.79 3.90 -7.99
C ASP A 292 -11.16 4.18 -7.35
N GLN A 293 -11.55 3.40 -6.34
CA GLN A 293 -12.89 3.50 -5.71
C GLN A 293 -12.91 4.35 -4.45
N LEU A 294 -11.77 4.84 -3.98
CA LEU A 294 -11.69 5.54 -2.70
C LEU A 294 -12.54 6.82 -2.66
N LEU A 295 -12.51 7.63 -3.73
CA LEU A 295 -13.31 8.85 -3.81
C LEU A 295 -14.81 8.57 -3.81
N ALA A 296 -15.25 7.51 -4.47
CA ALA A 296 -16.66 7.15 -4.52
C ALA A 296 -17.23 6.81 -3.13
N SER A 297 -16.43 6.22 -2.24
CA SER A 297 -16.85 5.92 -0.87
C SER A 297 -17.14 7.19 -0.06
N PHE A 298 -16.37 8.27 -0.27
CA PHE A 298 -16.62 9.56 0.39
C PHE A 298 -17.78 10.36 -0.21
N GLN A 299 -18.19 10.09 -1.45
CA GLN A 299 -19.33 10.76 -2.09
C GLN A 299 -20.67 10.14 -1.72
N GLN A 300 -20.71 8.86 -1.38
CA GLN A 300 -21.93 8.16 -0.96
C GLN A 300 -22.45 8.61 0.41
N ASP A 301 -21.56 9.10 1.28
CA ASP A 301 -21.94 9.58 2.62
C ASP A 301 -22.47 11.02 2.62
N LEU A 302 -22.51 11.70 1.45
CA LEU A 302 -23.02 13.08 1.30
C LEU A 302 -24.43 13.15 0.72
N LEU A 303 -25.09 12.01 0.43
CA LEU A 303 -26.47 11.89 -0.03
C LEU A 303 -27.37 11.35 1.07
#